data_76039d1221fbb2e0d5a9aef25454e16e
#
_entry.id   76039d1221fbb2e0d5a9aef25454e16e
#
_cell.length_a   1.000
_cell.length_b   1.000
_cell.length_c   1.000
_cell.angle_alpha   90.00
_cell.angle_beta   90.00
_cell.angle_gamma   90.00
#
_symmetry.space_group_name_H-M   'P 1'
#
loop_
_entity.id
_entity.type
_entity.pdbx_description
1 polymer ?
#
loop_
_entity_poly.entity_id
_entity_poly.type
_entity_poly.pdbx_seq_one_letter_code
_entity_poly.pdbx_strand_id
1 'polypeptide(L)'
;MAMSTVEVRPHGIRLTGQEQASITPSRSSDSARLPARQTRALQADTTSAYSVSGVLLTQGQQQATSVQIASKSLQFVGKELTTIKRGLTQAMTQGADNVPNLKETLTRSKMTIEAVLDQARFDGQRVVDNELNLKLDRADIRRFSIPGLNVNRLKEKAEQIRLDFPQGNSVMIQFDGQSDGSKTVKMLDRSLIPLEMRASVTQDGNIVFEAKESAYKQMKQKVMVTGQGHRFPAGQANTLNLKSEPDGIAELRFDLSSRDGIKQGIAKVNQHLAQAQTSLEQARQYHSELNTQMQTLRSQTRLLSSEQTTEKLTQFHAAADQFSSTYQALNAQANVRRHTVVALLR
;
A
#
# COMPACT_ATOMS: atom_id res chain seq x y z
N MET A 1 -16.40 25.58 50.17
CA MET A 1 -15.24 25.90 49.32
C MET A 1 -15.66 25.69 47.88
N ALA A 2 -15.85 26.78 47.15
CA ALA A 2 -16.31 26.73 45.79
C ALA A 2 -15.08 26.56 44.86
N MET A 3 -15.06 25.50 44.05
CA MET A 3 -14.06 25.31 43.00
C MET A 3 -14.46 26.11 41.77
N SER A 4 -13.62 27.10 41.46
CA SER A 4 -13.72 27.93 40.28
C SER A 4 -13.29 27.13 39.04
N THR A 5 -14.21 26.84 38.13
CA THR A 5 -13.95 26.30 36.79
C THR A 5 -13.42 27.44 35.92
N VAL A 6 -12.16 27.33 35.49
CA VAL A 6 -11.58 28.25 34.48
C VAL A 6 -12.05 27.79 33.10
N GLU A 7 -12.98 28.56 32.54
CA GLU A 7 -13.43 28.40 31.15
C GLU A 7 -12.36 29.01 30.22
N VAL A 8 -11.60 28.16 29.54
CA VAL A 8 -10.66 28.57 28.49
C VAL A 8 -11.42 28.81 27.21
N ARG A 9 -11.72 30.06 26.89
CA ARG A 9 -12.27 30.45 25.58
C ARG A 9 -11.13 30.45 24.56
N PRO A 10 -11.29 29.79 23.38
CA PRO A 10 -10.33 29.95 22.31
C PRO A 10 -10.42 31.38 21.77
N HIS A 11 -9.39 32.17 22.01
CA HIS A 11 -9.23 33.45 21.35
C HIS A 11 -8.93 33.19 19.88
N GLY A 12 -9.93 33.44 19.02
CA GLY A 12 -9.71 33.55 17.60
C GLY A 12 -8.73 34.69 17.33
N ILE A 13 -7.53 34.36 16.89
CA ILE A 13 -6.58 35.33 16.35
C ILE A 13 -7.17 35.84 15.05
N ARG A 14 -7.85 37.00 15.11
CA ARG A 14 -8.14 37.78 13.91
C ARG A 14 -6.84 38.38 13.43
N LEU A 15 -6.30 37.85 12.34
CA LEU A 15 -5.30 38.50 11.52
C LEU A 15 -5.97 39.72 10.83
N THR A 16 -6.13 40.81 11.55
CA THR A 16 -6.40 42.11 10.95
C THR A 16 -5.07 42.62 10.41
N GLY A 17 -4.95 42.67 9.09
CA GLY A 17 -3.78 43.29 8.47
C GLY A 17 -3.31 42.65 7.17
N GLN A 18 -4.18 41.98 6.44
CA GLN A 18 -3.99 41.82 5.00
C GLN A 18 -4.99 42.70 4.26
N GLU A 19 -4.68 44.01 4.26
CA GLU A 19 -5.06 44.80 3.11
C GLU A 19 -4.38 44.17 1.91
N GLN A 20 -5.22 43.64 1.00
CA GLN A 20 -4.79 43.34 -0.36
C GLN A 20 -4.25 44.63 -0.94
N ALA A 21 -2.97 44.90 -0.76
CA ALA A 21 -2.28 45.83 -1.61
C ALA A 21 -2.39 45.25 -3.02
N SER A 22 -3.38 45.75 -3.77
CA SER A 22 -3.41 45.58 -5.20
C SER A 22 -2.07 46.11 -5.71
N ILE A 23 -1.22 45.16 -6.15
CA ILE A 23 0.02 45.52 -6.84
C ILE A 23 -0.43 46.16 -8.15
N THR A 24 -0.64 47.44 -8.15
CA THR A 24 -0.73 48.24 -9.37
C THR A 24 0.58 48.03 -10.09
N PRO A 25 0.61 47.47 -11.29
CA PRO A 25 1.84 47.42 -12.06
C PRO A 25 2.36 48.86 -12.21
N SER A 26 3.59 49.11 -11.81
CA SER A 26 4.22 50.40 -12.01
C SER A 26 4.07 50.77 -13.47
N ARG A 27 3.36 51.86 -13.76
CA ARG A 27 3.30 52.45 -15.08
C ARG A 27 4.73 52.74 -15.49
N SER A 28 5.25 51.97 -16.45
CA SER A 28 6.44 52.32 -17.16
C SER A 28 6.17 53.66 -17.85
N SER A 29 6.97 54.65 -17.53
CA SER A 29 6.98 55.92 -18.22
C SER A 29 7.01 55.74 -19.70
N ASP A 30 6.14 56.47 -20.40
CA ASP A 30 6.06 56.55 -21.83
C ASP A 30 7.43 56.70 -22.49
N SER A 31 7.85 55.67 -23.17
CA SER A 31 8.84 55.78 -24.21
C SER A 31 8.49 54.82 -25.35
N ALA A 32 8.08 55.46 -26.42
CA ALA A 32 7.97 54.92 -27.78
C ALA A 32 7.06 53.70 -27.96
N ARG A 33 5.88 53.93 -28.54
CA ARG A 33 5.06 52.92 -29.21
C ARG A 33 5.88 52.09 -30.16
N LEU A 34 6.40 50.98 -29.70
CA LEU A 34 6.80 49.89 -30.56
C LEU A 34 5.52 49.21 -31.07
N PRO A 35 5.45 48.88 -32.39
CA PRO A 35 4.29 48.20 -32.94
C PRO A 35 4.03 46.93 -32.14
N ALA A 36 2.77 46.71 -31.78
CA ALA A 36 2.34 45.50 -31.09
C ALA A 36 2.73 44.29 -31.97
N ARG A 37 3.88 43.69 -31.67
CA ARG A 37 4.26 42.42 -32.22
C ARG A 37 3.33 41.43 -31.61
N GLN A 38 2.40 40.86 -32.39
CA GLN A 38 1.58 39.73 -32.03
C GLN A 38 2.53 38.70 -31.43
N THR A 39 2.56 38.60 -30.12
CA THR A 39 3.12 37.44 -29.43
C THR A 39 2.28 36.26 -29.87
N ARG A 40 2.74 35.60 -30.94
CA ARG A 40 2.26 34.25 -31.25
C ARG A 40 2.40 33.49 -29.98
N ALA A 41 1.28 33.14 -29.37
CA ALA A 41 1.23 32.26 -28.21
C ALA A 41 2.09 31.05 -28.57
N LEU A 42 3.31 30.99 -28.02
CA LEU A 42 4.14 29.80 -28.10
C LEU A 42 3.28 28.69 -27.57
N GLN A 43 2.99 27.75 -28.43
CA GLN A 43 2.13 26.59 -28.14
C GLN A 43 2.50 25.99 -26.80
N ALA A 44 1.65 26.23 -25.80
CA ALA A 44 1.76 25.64 -24.47
C ALA A 44 1.64 24.11 -24.50
N ASP A 45 1.17 23.54 -25.62
CA ASP A 45 0.89 22.12 -25.75
C ASP A 45 2.13 21.21 -25.79
N THR A 46 3.27 21.71 -26.29
CA THR A 46 4.47 20.85 -26.40
C THR A 46 5.20 20.66 -25.07
N THR A 47 5.22 21.68 -24.21
CA THR A 47 5.88 21.59 -22.89
C THR A 47 5.09 20.70 -21.92
N SER A 48 3.77 20.69 -21.99
CA SER A 48 2.94 19.82 -21.18
C SER A 48 3.09 18.35 -21.58
N ALA A 49 3.15 18.04 -22.88
CA ALA A 49 3.33 16.67 -23.37
C ALA A 49 4.69 16.07 -22.95
N TYR A 50 5.77 16.85 -22.97
CA TYR A 50 7.09 16.39 -22.49
C TYR A 50 7.11 16.15 -20.98
N SER A 51 6.47 17.01 -20.20
CA SER A 51 6.39 16.82 -18.75
C SER A 51 5.57 15.57 -18.38
N VAL A 52 4.44 15.34 -19.06
CA VAL A 52 3.61 14.16 -18.87
C VAL A 52 4.35 12.88 -19.23
N SER A 53 5.04 12.86 -20.38
CA SER A 53 5.84 11.71 -20.80
C SER A 53 7.00 11.44 -19.84
N GLY A 54 7.64 12.47 -19.29
CA GLY A 54 8.68 12.35 -18.26
C GLY A 54 8.15 11.71 -16.99
N VAL A 55 6.98 12.14 -16.52
CA VAL A 55 6.31 11.57 -15.33
C VAL A 55 5.95 10.10 -15.57
N LEU A 56 5.35 9.78 -16.72
CA LEU A 56 4.98 8.41 -17.07
C LEU A 56 6.19 7.48 -17.19
N LEU A 57 7.31 7.96 -17.77
CA LEU A 57 8.56 7.19 -17.82
C LEU A 57 9.13 6.94 -16.42
N THR A 58 9.10 7.95 -15.53
CA THR A 58 9.57 7.81 -14.16
C THR A 58 8.70 6.79 -13.39
N GLN A 59 7.38 6.89 -13.52
CA GLN A 59 6.43 5.94 -12.93
C GLN A 59 6.67 4.53 -13.46
N GLY A 60 6.85 4.36 -14.78
CA GLY A 60 7.18 3.07 -15.38
C GLY A 60 8.48 2.46 -14.84
N GLN A 61 9.51 3.28 -14.62
CA GLN A 61 10.77 2.84 -14.02
C GLN A 61 10.60 2.41 -12.55
N GLN A 62 9.81 3.15 -11.77
CA GLN A 62 9.48 2.78 -10.38
C GLN A 62 8.73 1.45 -10.33
N GLN A 63 7.72 1.28 -11.17
CA GLN A 63 6.97 0.02 -11.26
C GLN A 63 7.86 -1.13 -11.72
N ALA A 64 8.74 -0.93 -12.70
CA ALA A 64 9.70 -1.94 -13.15
C ALA A 64 10.64 -2.38 -12.01
N THR A 65 11.11 -1.44 -11.20
CA THR A 65 11.95 -1.74 -10.03
C THR A 65 11.18 -2.54 -8.99
N SER A 66 9.93 -2.16 -8.69
CA SER A 66 9.05 -2.89 -7.77
C SER A 66 8.84 -4.34 -8.22
N VAL A 67 8.60 -4.56 -9.52
CA VAL A 67 8.44 -5.89 -10.11
C VAL A 67 9.72 -6.70 -10.04
N GLN A 68 10.88 -6.09 -10.26
CA GLN A 68 12.17 -6.78 -10.13
C GLN A 68 12.44 -7.23 -8.70
N ILE A 69 12.16 -6.38 -7.70
CA ILE A 69 12.26 -6.73 -6.29
C ILE A 69 11.32 -7.89 -5.96
N ALA A 70 10.05 -7.81 -6.40
CA ALA A 70 9.08 -8.87 -6.19
C ALA A 70 9.50 -10.18 -6.84
N SER A 71 9.95 -10.17 -8.08
CA SER A 71 10.41 -11.37 -8.81
C SER A 71 11.59 -12.04 -8.12
N LYS A 72 12.56 -11.25 -7.68
CA LYS A 72 13.73 -11.75 -6.95
C LYS A 72 13.32 -12.37 -5.62
N SER A 73 12.45 -11.71 -4.87
CA SER A 73 11.94 -12.19 -3.58
C SER A 73 11.15 -13.49 -3.75
N LEU A 74 10.24 -13.56 -4.73
CA LEU A 74 9.49 -14.77 -5.03
C LEU A 74 10.38 -15.95 -5.45
N GLN A 75 11.46 -15.71 -6.20
CA GLN A 75 12.44 -16.74 -6.54
C GLN A 75 13.15 -17.29 -5.29
N PHE A 76 13.54 -16.42 -4.36
CA PHE A 76 14.14 -16.85 -3.08
C PHE A 76 13.15 -17.65 -2.25
N VAL A 77 11.91 -17.16 -2.11
CA VAL A 77 10.83 -17.86 -1.41
C VAL A 77 10.59 -19.24 -2.03
N GLY A 78 10.56 -19.33 -3.36
CA GLY A 78 10.40 -20.62 -4.07
C GLY A 78 11.52 -21.61 -3.77
N LYS A 79 12.78 -21.16 -3.65
CA LYS A 79 13.91 -22.00 -3.26
C LYS A 79 13.76 -22.53 -1.84
N GLU A 80 13.42 -21.65 -0.89
CA GLU A 80 13.25 -22.05 0.51
C GLU A 80 12.05 -22.98 0.70
N LEU A 81 10.91 -22.72 0.03
CA LEU A 81 9.76 -23.62 0.03
C LEU A 81 10.12 -24.99 -0.56
N THR A 82 10.97 -25.05 -1.59
CA THR A 82 11.45 -26.31 -2.16
C THR A 82 12.35 -27.05 -1.16
N THR A 83 13.17 -26.36 -0.39
CA THR A 83 13.97 -26.91 0.70
C THR A 83 13.08 -27.51 1.78
N ILE A 84 12.04 -26.77 2.21
CA ILE A 84 11.06 -27.24 3.18
C ILE A 84 10.34 -28.50 2.64
N LYS A 85 9.86 -28.46 1.39
CA LYS A 85 9.21 -29.62 0.76
C LYS A 85 10.09 -30.86 0.75
N ARG A 86 11.37 -30.71 0.40
CA ARG A 86 12.36 -31.80 0.40
C ARG A 86 12.51 -32.40 1.79
N GLY A 87 12.70 -31.57 2.82
CA GLY A 87 12.83 -32.02 4.20
C GLY A 87 11.59 -32.78 4.68
N LEU A 88 10.38 -32.24 4.42
CA LEU A 88 9.12 -32.92 4.77
C LEU A 88 8.93 -34.23 4.00
N THR A 89 9.33 -34.29 2.73
CA THR A 89 9.26 -35.54 1.93
C THR A 89 10.21 -36.62 2.47
N GLN A 90 11.42 -36.23 2.86
CA GLN A 90 12.35 -37.13 3.53
C GLN A 90 11.79 -37.65 4.87
N ALA A 91 11.22 -36.75 5.67
CA ALA A 91 10.58 -37.13 6.92
C ALA A 91 9.40 -38.09 6.73
N MET A 92 8.64 -37.94 5.64
CA MET A 92 7.53 -38.84 5.32
C MET A 92 8.00 -40.25 4.93
N THR A 93 9.17 -40.37 4.31
CA THR A 93 9.72 -41.67 3.84
C THR A 93 10.56 -42.37 4.90
N GLN A 94 11.35 -41.65 5.65
CA GLN A 94 12.35 -42.19 6.61
C GLN A 94 11.89 -42.07 8.09
N GLY A 95 10.82 -41.32 8.35
CA GLY A 95 10.42 -40.89 9.69
C GLY A 95 11.07 -39.56 10.07
N ALA A 96 10.32 -38.70 10.79
CA ALA A 96 10.80 -37.36 11.16
C ALA A 96 12.04 -37.40 12.07
N ASP A 97 12.12 -38.39 12.95
CA ASP A 97 13.24 -38.54 13.90
C ASP A 97 14.54 -39.00 13.21
N ASN A 98 14.46 -39.61 12.05
CA ASN A 98 15.61 -40.11 11.27
C ASN A 98 16.20 -39.03 10.35
N VAL A 99 15.58 -37.87 10.22
CA VAL A 99 16.11 -36.75 9.43
C VAL A 99 16.84 -35.77 10.35
N PRO A 100 18.21 -35.72 10.27
CA PRO A 100 18.95 -34.85 11.18
C PRO A 100 18.61 -33.38 10.98
N ASN A 101 18.46 -32.66 12.09
CA ASN A 101 18.19 -31.21 12.11
C ASN A 101 16.97 -30.74 11.31
N LEU A 102 16.00 -31.64 11.04
CA LEU A 102 14.82 -31.32 10.25
C LEU A 102 14.07 -30.09 10.78
N LYS A 103 13.72 -30.11 12.08
CA LYS A 103 12.96 -29.04 12.72
C LYS A 103 13.67 -27.70 12.62
N GLU A 104 14.98 -27.71 12.81
CA GLU A 104 15.81 -26.51 12.71
C GLU A 104 15.85 -25.98 11.27
N THR A 105 16.05 -26.87 10.30
CA THR A 105 16.06 -26.52 8.87
C THR A 105 14.73 -25.92 8.44
N LEU A 106 13.59 -26.52 8.81
CA LEU A 106 12.26 -26.02 8.48
C LEU A 106 12.02 -24.65 9.14
N THR A 107 12.41 -24.47 10.40
CA THR A 107 12.28 -23.20 11.11
C THR A 107 13.14 -22.13 10.49
N ARG A 108 14.40 -22.43 10.16
CA ARG A 108 15.34 -21.51 9.51
C ARG A 108 14.83 -21.07 8.13
N SER A 109 14.40 -22.01 7.29
CA SER A 109 13.85 -21.69 5.98
C SER A 109 12.59 -20.82 6.10
N LYS A 110 11.70 -21.10 7.05
CA LYS A 110 10.52 -20.25 7.31
C LYS A 110 10.94 -18.84 7.72
N MET A 111 11.85 -18.68 8.67
CA MET A 111 12.36 -17.37 9.10
C MET A 111 13.03 -16.61 7.96
N THR A 112 13.76 -17.31 7.09
CA THR A 112 14.37 -16.72 5.89
C THR A 112 13.30 -16.20 4.93
N ILE A 113 12.22 -16.97 4.70
CA ILE A 113 11.10 -16.51 3.87
C ILE A 113 10.46 -15.25 4.46
N GLU A 114 10.17 -15.25 5.76
CA GLU A 114 9.56 -14.09 6.44
C GLU A 114 10.46 -12.86 6.32
N ALA A 115 11.78 -13.01 6.52
CA ALA A 115 12.75 -11.93 6.38
C ALA A 115 12.80 -11.38 4.94
N VAL A 116 12.82 -12.27 3.94
CA VAL A 116 12.83 -11.89 2.51
C VAL A 116 11.54 -11.11 2.16
N LEU A 117 10.38 -11.56 2.63
CA LEU A 117 9.11 -10.86 2.40
C LEU A 117 9.05 -9.51 3.12
N ASP A 118 9.63 -9.40 4.31
CA ASP A 118 9.71 -8.13 5.02
C ASP A 118 10.68 -7.13 4.37
N GLN A 119 11.73 -7.62 3.71
CA GLN A 119 12.67 -6.81 2.93
C GLN A 119 12.17 -6.49 1.51
N ALA A 120 11.19 -7.24 1.00
CA ALA A 120 10.61 -7.03 -0.33
C ALA A 120 9.75 -5.76 -0.38
N ARG A 121 10.39 -4.58 -0.28
CA ARG A 121 9.76 -3.27 -0.24
C ARG A 121 10.34 -2.36 -1.30
N PHE A 122 9.46 -1.53 -1.84
CA PHE A 122 9.82 -0.41 -2.69
C PHE A 122 9.09 0.83 -2.15
N ASP A 123 9.80 1.92 -1.94
CA ASP A 123 9.26 3.17 -1.37
C ASP A 123 8.48 2.94 -0.05
N GLY A 124 9.01 2.08 0.81
CA GLY A 124 8.40 1.72 2.10
C GLY A 124 7.21 0.76 2.01
N GLN A 125 6.66 0.49 0.83
CA GLN A 125 5.53 -0.40 0.62
C GLN A 125 6.00 -1.82 0.24
N ARG A 126 5.32 -2.84 0.74
CA ARG A 126 5.59 -4.22 0.36
C ARG A 126 5.17 -4.47 -1.08
N VAL A 127 6.03 -5.13 -1.85
CA VAL A 127 5.74 -5.52 -3.24
C VAL A 127 5.25 -6.97 -3.36
N VAL A 128 5.38 -7.77 -2.30
CA VAL A 128 4.83 -9.13 -2.16
C VAL A 128 4.18 -9.26 -0.80
N ASP A 129 2.96 -9.79 -0.73
CA ASP A 129 2.26 -10.03 0.54
C ASP A 129 2.65 -11.39 1.17
N ASN A 130 2.10 -11.69 2.35
CA ASN A 130 2.33 -12.97 3.03
C ASN A 130 1.71 -14.17 2.33
N GLU A 131 0.79 -13.95 1.41
CA GLU A 131 0.13 -14.94 0.58
C GLU A 131 0.87 -15.19 -0.73
N LEU A 132 2.01 -14.47 -0.90
CA LEU A 132 2.88 -14.49 -2.08
C LEU A 132 2.24 -13.86 -3.34
N ASN A 133 1.21 -13.00 -3.18
CA ASN A 133 0.67 -12.22 -4.28
C ASN A 133 1.52 -10.99 -4.55
N LEU A 134 1.54 -10.58 -5.82
CA LEU A 134 2.19 -9.34 -6.26
C LEU A 134 1.35 -8.13 -5.82
N LYS A 135 1.99 -7.16 -5.16
CA LYS A 135 1.39 -5.89 -4.69
C LYS A 135 2.15 -4.72 -5.30
N LEU A 136 1.67 -4.18 -6.41
CA LEU A 136 2.34 -3.05 -7.08
C LEU A 136 1.69 -1.70 -6.78
N ASP A 137 0.35 -1.67 -6.58
CA ASP A 137 -0.44 -0.43 -6.49
C ASP A 137 -1.43 -0.43 -5.32
N ARG A 138 -1.32 -1.37 -4.37
CA ARG A 138 -2.30 -1.52 -3.29
C ARG A 138 -1.65 -1.42 -1.93
N ALA A 139 -2.36 -0.78 -1.00
CA ALA A 139 -1.98 -0.81 0.41
C ALA A 139 -1.81 -2.26 0.90
N ASP A 140 -0.81 -2.46 1.76
CA ASP A 140 -0.53 -3.76 2.38
C ASP A 140 -1.62 -4.06 3.42
N ILE A 141 -2.70 -4.72 2.99
CA ILE A 141 -3.88 -5.05 3.80
C ILE A 141 -3.85 -6.53 4.13
N ARG A 142 -4.06 -6.84 5.42
CA ARG A 142 -4.22 -8.18 5.93
C ARG A 142 -5.68 -8.49 6.19
N ARG A 143 -6.14 -9.65 5.71
CA ARG A 143 -7.46 -10.19 6.00
C ARG A 143 -7.36 -11.24 7.10
N PHE A 144 -8.30 -11.22 8.03
CA PHE A 144 -8.35 -12.18 9.13
C PHE A 144 -9.77 -12.36 9.64
N SER A 145 -10.03 -13.49 10.26
CA SER A 145 -11.29 -13.77 10.96
C SER A 145 -11.04 -13.98 12.45
N ILE A 146 -12.10 -13.75 13.24
CA ILE A 146 -12.14 -14.04 14.66
C ILE A 146 -12.98 -15.30 14.84
N PRO A 147 -12.42 -16.40 15.38
CA PRO A 147 -13.17 -17.63 15.57
C PRO A 147 -14.44 -17.41 16.40
N GLY A 148 -15.55 -17.95 15.95
CA GLY A 148 -16.86 -17.80 16.61
C GLY A 148 -17.73 -16.66 16.11
N LEU A 149 -17.17 -15.70 15.35
CA LEU A 149 -17.95 -14.63 14.73
C LEU A 149 -18.45 -15.06 13.35
N ASN A 150 -19.68 -15.57 13.32
CA ASN A 150 -20.37 -15.99 12.08
C ASN A 150 -21.81 -15.47 12.12
N VAL A 151 -22.23 -14.74 11.07
CA VAL A 151 -23.55 -14.10 11.03
C VAL A 151 -24.72 -15.10 11.09
N ASN A 152 -24.57 -16.29 10.50
CA ASN A 152 -25.61 -17.31 10.52
C ASN A 152 -25.85 -17.88 11.93
N ARG A 153 -24.77 -18.04 12.67
CA ARG A 153 -24.81 -18.44 14.07
C ARG A 153 -25.32 -17.33 15.00
N LEU A 154 -25.11 -16.07 14.66
CA LEU A 154 -25.47 -14.88 15.44
C LEU A 154 -26.96 -14.51 15.31
N LYS A 155 -27.72 -15.20 14.41
CA LYS A 155 -29.17 -15.01 14.24
C LYS A 155 -30.00 -15.69 15.33
N GLU A 156 -29.41 -16.56 16.15
CA GLU A 156 -30.20 -17.38 17.09
C GLU A 156 -30.68 -16.58 18.32
N LYS A 157 -29.85 -15.65 18.81
CA LYS A 157 -30.16 -14.84 20.00
C LYS A 157 -29.47 -13.47 19.92
N ALA A 158 -30.12 -12.46 20.45
CA ALA A 158 -29.51 -11.15 20.63
C ALA A 158 -28.32 -11.26 21.60
N GLU A 159 -27.19 -10.70 21.24
CA GLU A 159 -25.98 -10.69 22.06
C GLU A 159 -25.15 -9.45 21.75
N GLN A 160 -24.59 -8.86 22.79
CA GLN A 160 -23.62 -7.80 22.68
C GLN A 160 -22.22 -8.37 22.89
N ILE A 161 -21.35 -8.16 21.93
CA ILE A 161 -19.99 -8.67 21.95
C ILE A 161 -19.03 -7.49 21.93
N ARG A 162 -18.09 -7.46 22.86
CA ARG A 162 -17.01 -6.49 22.91
C ARG A 162 -15.72 -7.15 22.42
N LEU A 163 -15.06 -6.49 21.47
CA LEU A 163 -13.75 -6.86 20.96
C LEU A 163 -12.74 -5.83 21.46
N ASP A 164 -11.77 -6.27 22.24
CA ASP A 164 -10.67 -5.44 22.72
C ASP A 164 -9.38 -5.87 22.01
N PHE A 165 -8.84 -4.95 21.22
CA PHE A 165 -7.59 -5.17 20.50
C PHE A 165 -6.40 -4.75 21.37
N PRO A 166 -5.24 -5.44 21.30
CA PRO A 166 -4.07 -5.14 22.14
C PRO A 166 -3.55 -3.71 22.04
N GLN A 167 -3.94 -2.98 20.99
CA GLN A 167 -3.58 -1.58 20.76
C GLN A 167 -4.38 -0.59 21.63
N GLY A 168 -5.24 -1.08 22.52
CA GLY A 168 -6.11 -0.26 23.37
C GLY A 168 -7.43 0.16 22.72
N ASN A 169 -7.69 -0.27 21.52
CA ASN A 169 -8.95 0.01 20.83
C ASN A 169 -9.99 -1.07 21.15
N SER A 170 -11.21 -0.65 21.43
CA SER A 170 -12.32 -1.59 21.65
C SER A 170 -13.50 -1.26 20.73
N VAL A 171 -14.15 -2.31 20.24
CA VAL A 171 -15.35 -2.22 19.40
C VAL A 171 -16.45 -3.04 20.02
N MET A 172 -17.64 -2.45 20.08
CA MET A 172 -18.85 -3.13 20.56
C MET A 172 -19.73 -3.47 19.37
N ILE A 173 -20.11 -4.74 19.29
CA ILE A 173 -20.97 -5.28 18.24
C ILE A 173 -22.28 -5.70 18.90
N GLN A 174 -23.38 -5.18 18.41
CA GLN A 174 -24.71 -5.56 18.87
C GLN A 174 -25.39 -6.43 17.82
N PHE A 175 -25.66 -7.67 18.18
CA PHE A 175 -26.46 -8.60 17.39
C PHE A 175 -27.88 -8.61 17.98
N ASP A 176 -28.87 -8.29 17.17
CA ASP A 176 -30.28 -8.25 17.61
C ASP A 176 -31.01 -9.60 17.47
N GLY A 177 -30.33 -10.61 16.93
CA GLY A 177 -30.90 -11.94 16.70
C GLY A 177 -31.92 -12.04 15.56
N GLN A 178 -32.30 -10.93 14.94
CA GLN A 178 -33.32 -10.88 13.89
C GLN A 178 -32.86 -10.24 12.59
N SER A 179 -31.88 -9.34 12.65
CA SER A 179 -31.36 -8.61 11.49
C SER A 179 -30.63 -9.54 10.54
N ASP A 180 -30.71 -9.19 9.24
CA ASP A 180 -29.87 -9.80 8.25
C ASP A 180 -28.38 -9.58 8.61
N GLY A 181 -27.58 -10.65 8.51
CA GLY A 181 -26.16 -10.62 8.81
C GLY A 181 -25.38 -9.54 8.03
N SER A 182 -25.82 -9.24 6.83
CA SER A 182 -25.28 -8.16 6.01
C SER A 182 -25.47 -6.77 6.66
N LYS A 183 -26.62 -6.52 7.28
CA LYS A 183 -26.89 -5.26 7.99
C LYS A 183 -26.01 -5.11 9.23
N THR A 184 -25.87 -6.18 10.01
CA THR A 184 -25.02 -6.21 11.20
C THR A 184 -23.56 -5.95 10.84
N VAL A 185 -23.04 -6.55 9.77
CA VAL A 185 -21.67 -6.34 9.36
C VAL A 185 -21.44 -4.95 8.79
N LYS A 186 -22.43 -4.34 8.13
CA LYS A 186 -22.32 -2.93 7.73
C LYS A 186 -22.24 -1.98 8.93
N MET A 187 -22.95 -2.28 10.01
CA MET A 187 -22.85 -1.49 11.24
C MET A 187 -21.48 -1.67 11.90
N LEU A 188 -21.00 -2.92 11.97
CA LEU A 188 -19.67 -3.25 12.44
C LEU A 188 -18.58 -2.54 11.61
N ASP A 189 -18.66 -2.61 10.29
CA ASP A 189 -17.72 -1.95 9.39
C ASP A 189 -17.61 -0.45 9.68
N ARG A 190 -18.74 0.23 9.88
CA ARG A 190 -18.74 1.65 10.27
C ARG A 190 -18.04 1.91 11.60
N SER A 191 -18.20 1.03 12.58
CA SER A 191 -17.57 1.15 13.89
C SER A 191 -16.05 0.90 13.83
N LEU A 192 -15.58 0.21 12.79
CA LEU A 192 -14.17 -0.12 12.57
C LEU A 192 -13.41 0.95 11.77
N ILE A 193 -14.09 1.84 11.04
CA ILE A 193 -13.45 2.90 10.24
C ILE A 193 -12.48 3.76 11.07
N PRO A 194 -12.81 4.22 12.30
CA PRO A 194 -11.88 4.99 13.12
C PRO A 194 -10.61 4.23 13.52
N LEU A 195 -10.64 2.91 13.43
CA LEU A 195 -9.51 2.01 13.71
C LEU A 195 -8.72 1.65 12.44
N GLU A 196 -9.03 2.28 11.32
CA GLU A 196 -8.48 1.94 10.00
C GLU A 196 -8.71 0.47 9.61
N MET A 197 -9.80 -0.10 10.08
CA MET A 197 -10.20 -1.48 9.81
C MET A 197 -11.52 -1.50 9.03
N ARG A 198 -11.73 -2.58 8.29
CA ARG A 198 -12.97 -2.86 7.57
C ARG A 198 -13.48 -4.24 7.94
N ALA A 199 -14.77 -4.47 7.75
CA ALA A 199 -15.38 -5.78 7.93
C ALA A 199 -16.27 -6.14 6.73
N SER A 200 -16.23 -7.42 6.36
CA SER A 200 -17.04 -8.01 5.29
C SER A 200 -17.53 -9.39 5.70
N VAL A 201 -18.52 -9.93 4.96
CA VAL A 201 -19.03 -11.28 5.17
C VAL A 201 -18.62 -12.17 4.01
N THR A 202 -18.13 -13.37 4.31
CA THR A 202 -17.90 -14.41 3.32
C THR A 202 -19.21 -15.12 2.93
N GLN A 203 -19.20 -15.88 1.84
CA GLN A 203 -20.36 -16.71 1.44
C GLN A 203 -20.82 -17.67 2.52
N ASP A 204 -19.89 -18.16 3.35
CA ASP A 204 -20.15 -19.07 4.48
C ASP A 204 -20.69 -18.35 5.73
N GLY A 205 -20.88 -17.03 5.67
CA GLY A 205 -21.36 -16.22 6.78
C GLY A 205 -20.30 -15.86 7.82
N ASN A 206 -19.02 -16.13 7.57
CA ASN A 206 -17.94 -15.72 8.46
C ASN A 206 -17.66 -14.24 8.31
N ILE A 207 -17.43 -13.55 9.43
CA ILE A 207 -17.02 -12.15 9.42
C ILE A 207 -15.51 -12.08 9.21
N VAL A 208 -15.10 -11.44 8.12
CA VAL A 208 -13.70 -11.20 7.78
C VAL A 208 -13.39 -9.73 8.01
N PHE A 209 -12.31 -9.48 8.72
CA PHE A 209 -11.76 -8.17 8.99
C PHE A 209 -10.60 -7.90 8.05
N GLU A 210 -10.42 -6.63 7.71
CA GLU A 210 -9.29 -6.14 6.92
C GLU A 210 -8.61 -5.01 7.70
N ALA A 211 -7.31 -5.09 7.86
CA ALA A 211 -6.50 -4.06 8.50
C ALA A 211 -5.18 -3.90 7.76
N LYS A 212 -4.50 -2.77 7.96
CA LYS A 212 -3.13 -2.62 7.47
C LYS A 212 -2.25 -3.72 8.11
N GLU A 213 -1.31 -4.28 7.34
CA GLU A 213 -0.41 -5.34 7.83
C GLU A 213 0.36 -4.91 9.09
N SER A 214 0.75 -3.63 9.17
CA SER A 214 1.39 -3.07 10.36
C SER A 214 0.49 -3.15 11.61
N ALA A 215 -0.80 -2.82 11.45
CA ALA A 215 -1.78 -2.89 12.53
C ALA A 215 -2.05 -4.34 12.94
N TYR A 216 -2.18 -5.26 11.96
CA TYR A 216 -2.33 -6.68 12.23
C TYR A 216 -1.15 -7.28 13.01
N LYS A 217 0.09 -6.91 12.66
CA LYS A 217 1.30 -7.33 13.40
C LYS A 217 1.30 -6.81 14.84
N GLN A 218 0.85 -5.57 15.07
CA GLN A 218 0.74 -4.98 16.41
C GLN A 218 -0.31 -5.70 17.28
N MET A 219 -1.35 -6.28 16.68
CA MET A 219 -2.34 -7.09 17.39
C MET A 219 -1.75 -8.40 17.95
N LYS A 220 -0.52 -8.77 17.57
CA LYS A 220 0.14 -10.04 17.97
C LYS A 220 -0.74 -11.26 17.70
N GLN A 221 -1.55 -11.20 16.66
CA GLN A 221 -2.52 -12.23 16.26
C GLN A 221 -3.52 -12.60 17.38
N LYS A 222 -3.87 -11.67 18.26
CA LYS A 222 -4.77 -11.90 19.39
C LYS A 222 -5.81 -10.81 19.50
N VAL A 223 -6.98 -11.17 20.00
CA VAL A 223 -8.06 -10.27 20.37
C VAL A 223 -8.70 -10.80 21.66
N MET A 224 -9.09 -9.91 22.54
CA MET A 224 -9.90 -10.28 23.71
C MET A 224 -11.37 -10.07 23.37
N VAL A 225 -12.19 -11.08 23.63
CA VAL A 225 -13.62 -11.07 23.32
C VAL A 225 -14.40 -11.30 24.58
N THR A 226 -15.35 -10.41 24.85
CA THR A 226 -16.30 -10.52 25.96
C THR A 226 -17.71 -10.55 25.40
N GLY A 227 -18.50 -11.56 25.74
CA GLY A 227 -19.89 -11.73 25.36
C GLY A 227 -20.86 -11.60 26.54
N GLN A 228 -22.09 -12.04 26.31
CA GLN A 228 -23.16 -12.10 27.31
C GLN A 228 -23.52 -13.53 27.70
N GLY A 229 -22.69 -14.51 27.37
CA GLY A 229 -22.87 -15.91 27.79
C GLY A 229 -23.54 -16.80 26.75
N HIS A 230 -23.85 -16.32 25.56
CA HIS A 230 -24.39 -17.16 24.47
C HIS A 230 -23.29 -17.77 23.61
N ARG A 231 -22.39 -16.91 23.09
CA ARG A 231 -21.28 -17.37 22.25
C ARG A 231 -19.95 -17.20 22.91
N PHE A 232 -19.82 -16.12 23.64
CA PHE A 232 -18.63 -15.82 24.41
C PHE A 232 -19.03 -15.65 25.88
N PRO A 233 -18.20 -16.13 26.83
CA PRO A 233 -18.48 -16.03 28.24
C PRO A 233 -18.83 -14.61 28.68
N ALA A 234 -19.81 -14.49 29.58
CA ALA A 234 -20.17 -13.23 30.20
C ALA A 234 -19.15 -12.85 31.26
N GLY A 235 -18.81 -11.55 31.32
CA GLY A 235 -18.01 -10.99 32.42
C GLY A 235 -16.52 -11.30 32.39
N GLN A 236 -16.05 -12.22 31.56
CA GLN A 236 -14.63 -12.52 31.38
C GLN A 236 -14.19 -12.32 29.94
N ALA A 237 -13.05 -11.64 29.74
CA ALA A 237 -12.45 -11.50 28.43
C ALA A 237 -11.72 -12.78 28.02
N ASN A 238 -12.14 -13.39 26.93
CA ASN A 238 -11.47 -14.53 26.32
C ASN A 238 -10.47 -14.06 25.28
N THR A 239 -9.23 -14.51 25.40
CA THR A 239 -8.21 -14.26 24.39
C THR A 239 -8.36 -15.27 23.25
N LEU A 240 -8.69 -14.78 22.06
CA LEU A 240 -8.78 -15.58 20.85
C LEU A 240 -7.61 -15.26 19.92
N ASN A 241 -7.13 -16.30 19.22
CA ASN A 241 -6.15 -16.12 18.16
C ASN A 241 -6.89 -15.72 16.88
N LEU A 242 -6.41 -14.65 16.24
CA LEU A 242 -6.87 -14.25 14.92
C LEU A 242 -6.45 -15.30 13.90
N LYS A 243 -7.34 -15.61 12.97
CA LYS A 243 -7.04 -16.52 11.87
C LYS A 243 -6.90 -15.69 10.59
N SER A 244 -5.71 -15.73 9.99
CA SER A 244 -5.50 -15.09 8.69
C SER A 244 -6.32 -15.77 7.60
N GLU A 245 -6.86 -15.00 6.68
CA GLU A 245 -7.66 -15.51 5.56
C GLU A 245 -7.26 -14.84 4.24
N PRO A 246 -6.67 -15.60 3.33
CA PRO A 246 -6.20 -16.99 3.47
C PRO A 246 -4.96 -17.12 4.37
N ASP A 247 -4.64 -18.36 4.79
CA ASP A 247 -3.40 -18.66 5.53
C ASP A 247 -2.19 -18.27 4.66
N GLY A 248 -1.31 -17.41 5.19
CA GLY A 248 -0.09 -17.01 4.53
C GLY A 248 1.14 -17.81 5.02
N ILE A 249 2.31 -17.40 4.59
CA ILE A 249 3.58 -18.00 5.04
C ILE A 249 3.78 -17.89 6.55
N ALA A 250 3.36 -16.80 7.17
CA ALA A 250 3.48 -16.62 8.61
C ALA A 250 2.72 -17.68 9.42
N GLU A 251 1.60 -18.17 8.89
CA GLU A 251 0.74 -19.19 9.49
C GLU A 251 1.20 -20.62 9.19
N LEU A 252 2.22 -20.81 8.34
CA LEU A 252 2.75 -22.12 8.00
C LEU A 252 3.35 -22.78 9.25
N ARG A 253 2.76 -23.88 9.67
CA ARG A 253 3.20 -24.69 10.82
C ARG A 253 3.45 -26.12 10.35
N PHE A 254 4.46 -26.75 10.94
CA PHE A 254 4.87 -28.12 10.61
C PHE A 254 4.56 -29.02 11.79
N ASP A 255 3.57 -29.89 11.65
CA ASP A 255 3.32 -30.98 12.59
C ASP A 255 4.13 -32.20 12.10
N LEU A 256 5.19 -32.51 12.83
CA LEU A 256 6.10 -33.62 12.55
C LEU A 256 5.76 -34.86 13.39
N SER A 257 4.77 -34.76 14.30
CA SER A 257 4.42 -35.85 15.22
C SER A 257 3.62 -36.95 14.53
N SER A 258 2.96 -36.63 13.42
CA SER A 258 2.12 -37.56 12.70
C SER A 258 2.39 -37.56 11.19
N ARG A 259 2.22 -38.73 10.56
CA ARG A 259 2.36 -38.84 9.10
C ARG A 259 1.32 -37.96 8.35
N ASP A 260 0.15 -37.80 8.92
CA ASP A 260 -0.91 -36.95 8.34
C ASP A 260 -0.59 -35.48 8.51
N GLY A 261 0.03 -35.07 9.62
CA GLY A 261 0.55 -33.73 9.83
C GLY A 261 1.62 -33.36 8.81
N ILE A 262 2.56 -34.29 8.52
CA ILE A 262 3.57 -34.09 7.47
C ILE A 262 2.94 -33.97 6.10
N LYS A 263 1.93 -34.81 5.75
CA LYS A 263 1.20 -34.72 4.47
C LYS A 263 0.49 -33.36 4.32
N GLN A 264 -0.19 -32.88 5.37
CA GLN A 264 -0.82 -31.56 5.38
C GLN A 264 0.21 -30.45 5.20
N GLY A 265 1.37 -30.56 5.85
CA GLY A 265 2.49 -29.65 5.68
C GLY A 265 2.96 -29.59 4.21
N ILE A 266 3.16 -30.75 3.57
CA ILE A 266 3.55 -30.85 2.16
C ILE A 266 2.47 -30.23 1.25
N ALA A 267 1.19 -30.48 1.52
CA ALA A 267 0.09 -29.90 0.74
C ALA A 267 0.07 -28.38 0.81
N LYS A 268 0.22 -27.79 2.01
CA LYS A 268 0.31 -26.34 2.19
C LYS A 268 1.53 -25.74 1.49
N VAL A 269 2.69 -26.38 1.60
CA VAL A 269 3.91 -25.94 0.91
C VAL A 269 3.76 -26.01 -0.60
N ASN A 270 3.11 -27.04 -1.15
CA ASN A 270 2.81 -27.13 -2.58
C ASN A 270 1.86 -26.00 -3.03
N GLN A 271 0.86 -25.66 -2.23
CA GLN A 271 -0.04 -24.53 -2.50
C GLN A 271 0.72 -23.22 -2.57
N HIS A 272 1.60 -22.94 -1.59
CA HIS A 272 2.43 -21.74 -1.60
C HIS A 272 3.44 -21.72 -2.75
N LEU A 273 4.01 -22.88 -3.13
CA LEU A 273 4.87 -22.99 -4.32
C LEU A 273 4.12 -22.65 -5.61
N ALA A 274 2.92 -23.18 -5.78
CA ALA A 274 2.07 -22.87 -6.92
C ALA A 274 1.72 -21.37 -6.96
N GLN A 275 1.38 -20.79 -5.81
CA GLN A 275 1.09 -19.36 -5.71
C GLN A 275 2.33 -18.50 -6.06
N ALA A 276 3.49 -18.86 -5.54
CA ALA A 276 4.75 -18.16 -5.86
C ALA A 276 5.07 -18.21 -7.37
N GLN A 277 4.85 -19.37 -8.01
CA GLN A 277 5.03 -19.53 -9.45
C GLN A 277 4.05 -18.67 -10.25
N THR A 278 2.77 -18.68 -9.89
CA THR A 278 1.74 -17.85 -10.52
C THR A 278 2.09 -16.36 -10.41
N SER A 279 2.49 -15.91 -9.23
CA SER A 279 2.84 -14.50 -9.00
C SER A 279 4.15 -14.12 -9.71
N LEU A 280 5.10 -15.06 -9.84
CA LEU A 280 6.31 -14.84 -10.63
C LEU A 280 6.01 -14.68 -12.12
N GLU A 281 5.08 -15.47 -12.64
CA GLU A 281 4.65 -15.34 -14.03
C GLU A 281 3.91 -14.03 -14.27
N GLN A 282 3.01 -13.64 -13.38
CA GLN A 282 2.35 -12.33 -13.41
C GLN A 282 3.37 -11.18 -13.39
N ALA A 283 4.41 -11.29 -12.55
CA ALA A 283 5.47 -10.31 -12.50
C ALA A 283 6.24 -10.19 -13.83
N ARG A 284 6.52 -11.31 -14.50
CA ARG A 284 7.17 -11.35 -15.83
C ARG A 284 6.31 -10.70 -16.90
N GLN A 285 5.03 -11.04 -16.93
CA GLN A 285 4.06 -10.46 -17.88
C GLN A 285 3.96 -8.95 -17.68
N TYR A 286 3.78 -8.50 -16.46
CA TYR A 286 3.71 -7.08 -16.14
C TYR A 286 5.00 -6.33 -16.50
N HIS A 287 6.15 -6.92 -16.25
CA HIS A 287 7.45 -6.35 -16.67
C HIS A 287 7.57 -6.23 -18.19
N SER A 288 7.08 -7.21 -18.94
CA SER A 288 7.05 -7.18 -20.41
C SER A 288 6.14 -6.07 -20.93
N GLU A 289 4.94 -5.93 -20.36
CA GLU A 289 3.99 -4.87 -20.69
C GLU A 289 4.57 -3.49 -20.41
N LEU A 290 5.18 -3.28 -19.23
CA LEU A 290 5.85 -2.04 -18.88
C LEU A 290 6.97 -1.68 -19.86
N ASN A 291 7.79 -2.65 -20.25
CA ASN A 291 8.85 -2.41 -21.23
C ASN A 291 8.27 -1.96 -22.60
N THR A 292 7.20 -2.57 -23.05
CA THR A 292 6.52 -2.20 -24.29
C THR A 292 5.96 -0.78 -24.18
N GLN A 293 5.28 -0.45 -23.08
CA GLN A 293 4.74 0.90 -22.84
C GLN A 293 5.85 1.96 -22.80
N MET A 294 6.95 1.68 -22.08
CA MET A 294 8.09 2.59 -22.01
C MET A 294 8.79 2.78 -23.36
N GLN A 295 8.90 1.74 -24.18
CA GLN A 295 9.43 1.85 -25.54
C GLN A 295 8.52 2.70 -26.43
N THR A 296 7.20 2.51 -26.34
CA THR A 296 6.22 3.32 -27.07
C THR A 296 6.31 4.79 -26.66
N LEU A 297 6.35 5.08 -25.35
CA LEU A 297 6.53 6.45 -24.86
C LEU A 297 7.85 7.07 -25.32
N ARG A 298 8.96 6.31 -25.33
CA ARG A 298 10.25 6.78 -25.83
C ARG A 298 10.24 7.03 -27.33
N SER A 299 9.55 6.21 -28.10
CA SER A 299 9.42 6.42 -29.54
C SER A 299 8.59 7.66 -29.84
N GLN A 300 7.49 7.87 -29.11
CA GLN A 300 6.66 9.07 -29.23
C GLN A 300 7.40 10.35 -28.85
N THR A 301 8.27 10.31 -27.83
CA THR A 301 9.10 11.45 -27.44
C THR A 301 10.31 11.68 -28.35
N ARG A 302 10.76 10.67 -29.10
CA ARG A 302 11.83 10.79 -30.11
C ARG A 302 11.36 11.33 -31.44
N LEU A 303 10.05 11.52 -31.65
CA LEU A 303 9.45 12.00 -32.89
C LEU A 303 9.55 13.52 -33.09
N LEU A 304 10.42 14.24 -32.40
CA LEU A 304 10.97 15.45 -32.98
C LEU A 304 11.92 14.99 -34.09
N SER A 305 11.51 15.18 -35.34
CA SER A 305 12.40 14.87 -36.45
C SER A 305 13.70 15.65 -36.28
N SER A 306 14.79 15.14 -36.80
CA SER A 306 16.09 15.86 -36.84
C SER A 306 15.92 17.28 -37.37
N GLU A 307 15.00 17.49 -38.29
CA GLU A 307 14.62 18.80 -38.87
C GLU A 307 13.94 19.70 -37.82
N GLN A 308 12.99 19.20 -37.07
CA GLN A 308 12.32 19.98 -36.02
C GLN A 308 13.26 20.33 -34.86
N THR A 309 14.21 19.45 -34.55
CA THR A 309 15.25 19.73 -33.55
C THR A 309 16.19 20.81 -34.04
N THR A 310 16.59 20.76 -35.30
CA THR A 310 17.45 21.76 -35.93
C THR A 310 16.73 23.11 -36.07
N GLU A 311 15.46 23.10 -36.45
CA GLU A 311 14.63 24.29 -36.50
C GLU A 311 14.46 24.95 -35.13
N LYS A 312 14.19 24.17 -34.09
CA LYS A 312 14.11 24.68 -32.69
C LYS A 312 15.44 25.17 -32.15
N LEU A 313 16.54 24.51 -32.52
CA LEU A 313 17.89 24.95 -32.16
C LEU A 313 18.22 26.28 -32.87
N THR A 314 17.85 26.44 -34.11
CA THR A 314 18.01 27.68 -34.88
C THR A 314 17.15 28.80 -34.31
N GLN A 315 15.90 28.50 -33.93
CA GLN A 315 15.02 29.44 -33.23
C GLN A 315 15.59 29.85 -31.87
N PHE A 316 16.16 28.91 -31.10
CA PHE A 316 16.81 29.17 -29.83
C PHE A 316 18.07 30.06 -30.00
N HIS A 317 18.91 29.77 -30.99
CA HIS A 317 20.07 30.62 -31.29
C HIS A 317 19.65 32.02 -31.75
N ALA A 318 18.64 32.13 -32.60
CA ALA A 318 18.11 33.43 -33.00
C ALA A 318 17.46 34.21 -31.83
N ALA A 319 16.88 33.53 -30.86
CA ALA A 319 16.35 34.14 -29.64
C ALA A 319 17.48 34.52 -28.66
N ALA A 320 18.56 33.73 -28.59
CA ALA A 320 19.71 34.00 -27.74
C ALA A 320 20.55 35.20 -28.21
N ASP A 321 20.56 35.45 -29.50
CA ASP A 321 21.25 36.61 -30.11
C ASP A 321 20.55 37.96 -29.80
N GLN A 322 19.32 37.93 -29.27
CA GLN A 322 18.62 39.13 -28.84
C GLN A 322 18.80 39.32 -27.31
N PHE A 323 19.59 40.30 -26.92
CA PHE A 323 19.88 40.65 -25.52
C PHE A 323 18.63 40.79 -24.63
N SER A 324 17.55 41.32 -25.17
CA SER A 324 16.28 41.49 -24.45
C SER A 324 15.59 40.16 -24.08
N SER A 325 15.65 39.16 -24.96
CA SER A 325 15.04 37.83 -24.70
C SER A 325 15.89 37.00 -23.74
N THR A 326 17.21 37.12 -23.79
CA THR A 326 18.12 36.51 -22.82
C THR A 326 17.92 37.10 -21.43
N TYR A 327 17.75 38.42 -21.34
CA TYR A 327 17.46 39.09 -20.07
C TYR A 327 16.08 38.70 -19.49
N GLN A 328 15.06 38.58 -20.33
CA GLN A 328 13.76 38.10 -19.88
C GLN A 328 13.78 36.62 -19.41
N ALA A 329 14.52 35.75 -20.12
CA ALA A 329 14.71 34.38 -19.73
C ALA A 329 15.44 34.23 -18.39
N LEU A 330 16.49 35.03 -18.16
CA LEU A 330 17.23 35.07 -16.90
C LEU A 330 16.35 35.59 -15.74
N ASN A 331 15.55 36.62 -15.98
CA ASN A 331 14.61 37.12 -14.97
C ASN A 331 13.50 36.13 -14.66
N ALA A 332 12.96 35.43 -15.65
CA ALA A 332 11.99 34.36 -15.43
C ALA A 332 12.60 33.22 -14.62
N GLN A 333 13.84 32.83 -14.91
CA GLN A 333 14.56 31.78 -14.19
C GLN A 333 14.90 32.22 -12.75
N ALA A 334 15.24 33.47 -12.53
CA ALA A 334 15.46 34.03 -11.18
C ALA A 334 14.17 34.06 -10.35
N ASN A 335 13.04 34.40 -10.95
CA ASN A 335 11.74 34.38 -10.31
C ASN A 335 11.25 32.97 -9.96
N VAL A 336 11.48 31.99 -10.84
CA VAL A 336 11.17 30.58 -10.54
C VAL A 336 11.97 30.08 -9.33
N ARG A 337 13.27 30.37 -9.27
CA ARG A 337 14.10 30.03 -8.10
C ARG A 337 13.63 30.71 -6.82
N ARG A 338 13.21 31.97 -6.89
CA ARG A 338 12.69 32.70 -5.72
C ARG A 338 11.38 32.11 -5.22
N HIS A 339 10.46 31.72 -6.10
CA HIS A 339 9.21 31.04 -5.74
C HIS A 339 9.46 29.66 -5.15
N THR A 340 10.42 28.90 -5.68
CA THR A 340 10.79 27.58 -5.15
C THR A 340 11.42 27.69 -3.75
N VAL A 341 12.27 28.66 -3.51
CA VAL A 341 12.88 28.90 -2.18
C VAL A 341 11.82 29.34 -1.16
N VAL A 342 10.89 30.20 -1.55
CA VAL A 342 9.80 30.63 -0.65
C VAL A 342 8.83 29.48 -0.34
N ALA A 343 8.59 28.58 -1.30
CA ALA A 343 7.76 27.39 -1.07
C ALA A 343 8.44 26.32 -0.19
N LEU A 344 9.78 26.28 -0.18
CA LEU A 344 10.55 25.36 0.68
C LEU A 344 10.80 25.90 2.10
N LEU A 345 10.59 27.20 2.33
CA LEU A 345 10.76 27.85 3.63
C LEU A 345 9.43 28.08 4.39
N ARG A 346 8.32 27.61 3.85
CA ARG A 346 7.00 27.53 4.50
C ARG A 346 6.66 26.09 4.87
#